data_8c90386de1611e44349f6a30466dd98c
#
_entry.id   8c90386de1611e44349f6a30466dd98c
#
_cell.length_a   1.000
_cell.length_b   1.000
_cell.length_c   1.000
_cell.angle_alpha   90.00
_cell.angle_beta   90.00
_cell.angle_gamma   90.00
#
_symmetry.space_group_name_H-M   'P 1'
#
loop_
_entity.id
_entity.type
_entity.pdbx_description
1 polymer ?
#
loop_
_entity_poly.entity_id
_entity_poly.type
_entity_poly.pdbx_seq_one_letter_code
_entity_poly.pdbx_strand_id
1 'polypeptide(L)'
;MDTGRIKRYWGTQRVARVCQVTPGTVANWIDQGLLKGHKTPTGRRRVASADLADFLRAHGMAVPPDLLVAEAQRDKIVVVDDEPAYLKALMKMIARSDLDVEAVPAANGMDGLLEIGKLRPAVVVLDYRLPDMNADQVVERLLEPGGRGLGAEVVVVTGGIPPEAEQRLRRVGVRTVVQKVDGLDAVIDAIRQALRTRRRQGAA
;
A
#
# COMPACT_ATOMS: atom_id res chain seq x y z
N MET A 1 10.21 30.36 -2.68
CA MET A 1 10.03 29.55 -1.48
C MET A 1 9.88 28.12 -1.96
N ASP A 2 10.92 27.29 -1.68
CA ASP A 2 10.95 25.91 -2.14
C ASP A 2 9.84 25.14 -1.40
N THR A 3 8.75 24.85 -2.08
CA THR A 3 7.70 23.98 -1.57
C THR A 3 8.31 22.60 -1.37
N GLY A 4 8.70 22.31 -0.14
CA GLY A 4 9.43 21.12 0.28
C GLY A 4 8.80 19.82 -0.19
N ARG A 5 9.13 19.43 -1.41
CA ARG A 5 8.77 18.14 -1.97
C ARG A 5 9.47 17.08 -1.15
N ILE A 6 8.74 16.45 -0.22
CA ILE A 6 9.25 15.40 0.65
C ILE A 6 9.85 14.33 -0.23
N LYS A 7 11.14 14.07 -0.04
CA LYS A 7 11.87 13.08 -0.85
C LYS A 7 11.44 11.68 -0.43
N ARG A 8 10.67 11.01 -1.26
CA ARG A 8 10.24 9.61 -1.04
C ARG A 8 11.39 8.59 -1.17
N TYR A 9 12.50 8.97 -1.81
CA TYR A 9 13.65 8.10 -2.05
C TYR A 9 14.97 8.79 -1.71
N TRP A 10 15.88 8.03 -1.10
CA TRP A 10 17.19 8.47 -0.64
C TRP A 10 18.30 7.76 -1.44
N GLY A 11 19.31 8.51 -1.84
CA GLY A 11 20.54 7.94 -2.42
C GLY A 11 21.49 7.47 -1.32
N THR A 12 22.42 6.58 -1.68
CA THR A 12 23.39 5.97 -0.74
C THR A 12 24.19 7.02 0.06
N GLN A 13 24.57 8.15 -0.54
CA GLN A 13 25.29 9.21 0.17
C GLN A 13 24.50 9.85 1.32
N ARG A 14 23.19 10.05 1.13
CA ARG A 14 22.34 10.65 2.16
C ARG A 14 22.03 9.63 3.27
N VAL A 15 21.77 8.38 2.90
CA VAL A 15 21.61 7.28 3.85
C VAL A 15 22.87 7.11 4.68
N ALA A 16 24.04 7.13 4.06
CA ALA A 16 25.34 7.02 4.71
C ALA A 16 25.55 8.10 5.79
N ARG A 17 25.15 9.34 5.51
CA ARG A 17 25.21 10.44 6.51
C ARG A 17 24.31 10.19 7.71
N VAL A 18 23.08 9.71 7.47
CA VAL A 18 22.13 9.41 8.57
C VAL A 18 22.63 8.26 9.43
N CYS A 19 23.16 7.20 8.80
CA CYS A 19 23.67 6.03 9.50
C CYS A 19 25.12 6.17 10.00
N GLN A 20 25.80 7.30 9.73
CA GLN A 20 27.20 7.57 10.08
C GLN A 20 28.17 6.51 9.53
N VAL A 21 27.97 6.09 8.30
CA VAL A 21 28.79 5.09 7.60
C VAL A 21 29.23 5.60 6.22
N THR A 22 29.98 4.79 5.47
CA THR A 22 30.37 5.14 4.09
C THR A 22 29.25 4.80 3.10
N PRO A 23 29.15 5.49 1.94
CA PRO A 23 28.21 5.13 0.88
C PRO A 23 28.41 3.70 0.34
N GLY A 24 29.63 3.17 0.40
CA GLY A 24 29.96 1.79 0.06
C GLY A 24 29.32 0.80 1.04
N THR A 25 29.33 1.09 2.33
CA THR A 25 28.66 0.28 3.35
C THR A 25 27.15 0.18 3.06
N VAL A 26 26.51 1.33 2.76
CA VAL A 26 25.09 1.35 2.39
C VAL A 26 24.81 0.54 1.13
N ALA A 27 25.69 0.63 0.13
CA ALA A 27 25.57 -0.15 -1.10
C ALA A 27 25.62 -1.66 -0.81
N ASN A 28 26.53 -2.09 0.05
CA ASN A 28 26.65 -3.49 0.50
C ASN A 28 25.39 -3.95 1.24
N TRP A 29 24.84 -3.14 2.14
CA TRP A 29 23.60 -3.46 2.86
C TRP A 29 22.43 -3.70 1.90
N ILE A 30 22.31 -2.87 0.85
CA ILE A 30 21.28 -3.02 -0.17
C ILE A 30 21.50 -4.30 -0.99
N ASP A 31 22.75 -4.58 -1.40
CA ASP A 31 23.07 -5.74 -2.22
C ASP A 31 22.92 -7.06 -1.44
N GLN A 32 23.14 -7.04 -0.12
CA GLN A 32 22.93 -8.16 0.79
C GLN A 32 21.47 -8.29 1.27
N GLY A 33 20.59 -7.37 0.91
CA GLY A 33 19.18 -7.38 1.35
C GLY A 33 18.95 -6.98 2.81
N LEU A 34 19.98 -6.48 3.52
CA LEU A 34 19.88 -5.98 4.90
C LEU A 34 19.10 -4.68 4.96
N LEU A 35 19.29 -3.80 3.98
CA LEU A 35 18.52 -2.58 3.79
C LEU A 35 17.74 -2.69 2.49
N LYS A 36 16.41 -2.63 2.57
CA LYS A 36 15.56 -2.69 1.40
C LYS A 36 15.81 -1.49 0.49
N GLY A 37 16.13 -1.76 -0.76
CA GLY A 37 16.40 -0.74 -1.77
C GLY A 37 16.36 -1.33 -3.17
N HIS A 38 16.35 -0.45 -4.18
CA HIS A 38 16.36 -0.86 -5.58
C HIS A 38 17.43 -0.13 -6.38
N LYS A 39 17.84 -0.71 -7.51
CA LYS A 39 18.71 -0.07 -8.49
C LYS A 39 17.86 0.56 -9.58
N THR A 40 18.13 1.82 -9.91
CA THR A 40 17.55 2.46 -11.10
C THR A 40 18.16 1.85 -12.37
N PRO A 41 17.54 2.03 -13.56
CA PRO A 41 18.13 1.60 -14.82
C PRO A 41 19.55 2.14 -15.07
N THR A 42 19.90 3.28 -14.47
CA THR A 42 21.24 3.88 -14.51
C THR A 42 22.19 3.35 -13.43
N GLY A 43 21.84 2.27 -12.74
CA GLY A 43 22.66 1.61 -11.72
C GLY A 43 22.70 2.32 -10.35
N ARG A 44 22.00 3.44 -10.17
CA ARG A 44 21.98 4.17 -8.89
C ARG A 44 21.07 3.46 -7.89
N ARG A 45 21.56 3.20 -6.68
CA ARG A 45 20.77 2.64 -5.60
C ARG A 45 19.88 3.69 -4.96
N ARG A 46 18.63 3.30 -4.65
CA ARG A 46 17.63 4.12 -3.98
C ARG A 46 16.99 3.34 -2.83
N VAL A 47 16.77 4.01 -1.72
CA VAL A 47 16.08 3.48 -0.54
C VAL A 47 14.83 4.33 -0.33
N ALA A 48 13.68 3.70 -0.16
CA ALA A 48 12.46 4.43 0.19
C ALA A 48 12.58 4.99 1.61
N SER A 49 11.94 6.14 1.86
CA SER A 49 11.97 6.79 3.18
C SER A 49 11.53 5.85 4.30
N ALA A 50 10.51 5.06 4.03
CA ALA A 50 9.97 4.09 4.97
C ALA A 50 10.93 2.95 5.28
N ASP A 51 11.51 2.32 4.23
CA ASP A 51 12.47 1.24 4.41
C ASP A 51 13.70 1.71 5.21
N LEU A 52 14.08 2.98 5.03
CA LEU A 52 15.15 3.58 5.83
C LEU A 52 14.73 3.81 7.28
N ALA A 53 13.52 4.30 7.52
CA ALA A 53 13.02 4.52 8.89
C ALA A 53 12.88 3.20 9.65
N ASP A 54 12.36 2.15 9.00
CA ASP A 54 12.25 0.81 9.58
C ASP A 54 13.63 0.23 9.89
N PHE A 55 14.59 0.38 8.97
CA PHE A 55 15.98 -0.04 9.19
C PHE A 55 16.61 0.67 10.40
N LEU A 56 16.45 1.99 10.51
CA LEU A 56 16.98 2.77 11.62
C LEU A 56 16.39 2.32 12.96
N ARG A 57 15.07 2.10 13.03
CA ARG A 57 14.40 1.59 14.24
C ARG A 57 14.89 0.21 14.64
N ALA A 58 14.97 -0.71 13.68
CA ALA A 58 15.42 -2.08 13.91
C ALA A 58 16.86 -2.15 14.48
N HIS A 59 17.67 -1.12 14.17
CA HIS A 59 19.06 -1.04 14.65
C HIS A 59 19.25 -0.01 15.80
N GLY A 60 18.17 0.46 16.43
CA GLY A 60 18.24 1.40 17.55
C GLY A 60 18.79 2.79 17.19
N MET A 61 18.75 3.17 15.91
CA MET A 61 19.21 4.46 15.42
C MET A 61 18.09 5.51 15.46
N ALA A 62 18.43 6.78 15.70
CA ALA A 62 17.46 7.87 15.68
C ALA A 62 16.89 8.07 14.26
N VAL A 63 15.55 8.19 14.15
CA VAL A 63 14.88 8.47 12.88
C VAL A 63 14.80 9.99 12.69
N PRO A 64 15.41 10.55 11.64
CA PRO A 64 15.35 11.98 11.36
C PRO A 64 13.91 12.50 11.14
N PRO A 65 13.60 13.75 11.53
CA PRO A 65 12.26 14.32 11.42
C PRO A 65 11.70 14.31 9.98
N ASP A 66 12.54 14.52 8.97
CA ASP A 66 12.14 14.49 7.56
C ASP A 66 11.74 13.08 7.09
N LEU A 67 12.26 12.02 7.70
CA LEU A 67 11.77 10.66 7.48
C LEU A 67 10.41 10.43 8.16
N LEU A 68 10.20 10.93 9.36
CA LEU A 68 8.91 10.81 10.07
C LEU A 68 7.79 11.50 9.31
N VAL A 69 8.05 12.69 8.76
CA VAL A 69 7.08 13.40 7.91
C VAL A 69 6.79 12.64 6.63
N ALA A 70 7.81 12.02 6.01
CA ALA A 70 7.63 11.20 4.82
C ALA A 70 6.78 9.95 5.09
N GLU A 71 6.92 9.33 6.26
CA GLU A 71 6.07 8.22 6.69
C GLU A 71 4.61 8.64 6.91
N ALA A 72 4.38 9.75 7.60
CA ALA A 72 3.03 10.27 7.84
C ALA A 72 2.26 10.58 6.55
N GLN A 73 2.97 10.75 5.44
CA GLN A 73 2.40 11.01 4.11
C GLN A 73 2.37 9.77 3.18
N ARG A 74 2.67 8.57 3.70
CA ARG A 74 2.50 7.35 2.90
C ARG A 74 1.04 7.14 2.56
N ASP A 75 0.80 6.67 1.34
CA ASP A 75 -0.52 6.20 0.98
C ASP A 75 -0.87 4.99 1.86
N LYS A 76 -2.01 5.03 2.53
CA LYS A 76 -2.51 3.91 3.32
C LYS A 76 -3.36 3.01 2.46
N ILE A 77 -3.27 1.71 2.69
CA ILE A 77 -4.16 0.72 2.08
C ILE A 77 -4.75 -0.17 3.18
N VAL A 78 -6.00 -0.54 3.01
CA VAL A 78 -6.67 -1.52 3.89
C VAL A 78 -6.88 -2.78 3.08
N VAL A 79 -6.49 -3.93 3.63
CA VAL A 79 -6.64 -5.25 3.02
C VAL A 79 -7.63 -6.04 3.86
N VAL A 80 -8.79 -6.37 3.28
CA VAL A 80 -9.87 -7.08 3.96
C VAL A 80 -10.04 -8.46 3.33
N ASP A 81 -9.76 -9.50 4.09
CA ASP A 81 -9.89 -10.90 3.68
C ASP A 81 -10.02 -11.78 4.93
N ASP A 82 -10.97 -12.69 4.95
CA ASP A 82 -11.24 -13.56 6.10
C ASP A 82 -10.36 -14.81 6.14
N GLU A 83 -9.61 -15.07 5.08
CA GLU A 83 -8.66 -16.17 4.96
C GLU A 83 -7.31 -15.80 5.58
N PRO A 84 -6.95 -16.26 6.80
CA PRO A 84 -5.75 -15.78 7.49
C PRO A 84 -4.45 -16.09 6.72
N ALA A 85 -4.42 -17.23 6.00
CA ALA A 85 -3.25 -17.62 5.21
C ALA A 85 -3.03 -16.70 4.01
N TYR A 86 -4.13 -16.38 3.29
CA TYR A 86 -4.09 -15.47 2.14
C TYR A 86 -3.73 -14.05 2.58
N LEU A 87 -4.42 -13.53 3.61
CA LEU A 87 -4.16 -12.21 4.18
C LEU A 87 -2.69 -12.06 4.60
N LYS A 88 -2.15 -13.03 5.34
CA LYS A 88 -0.73 -13.04 5.73
C LYS A 88 0.22 -13.07 4.53
N ALA A 89 -0.09 -13.87 3.52
CA ALA A 89 0.73 -13.96 2.31
C ALA A 89 0.72 -12.64 1.52
N LEU A 90 -0.47 -12.04 1.33
CA LEU A 90 -0.62 -10.76 0.63
C LEU A 90 0.06 -9.62 1.40
N MET A 91 -0.12 -9.52 2.71
CA MET A 91 0.59 -8.52 3.54
C MET A 91 2.10 -8.64 3.42
N LYS A 92 2.63 -9.87 3.43
CA LYS A 92 4.07 -10.13 3.23
C LYS A 92 4.53 -9.74 1.82
N MET A 93 3.71 -9.98 0.80
CA MET A 93 4.00 -9.60 -0.59
C MET A 93 4.03 -8.08 -0.74
N ILE A 94 3.04 -7.36 -0.19
CA ILE A 94 3.00 -5.90 -0.16
C ILE A 94 4.27 -5.34 0.52
N ALA A 95 4.63 -5.87 1.68
CA ALA A 95 5.82 -5.43 2.41
C ALA A 95 7.15 -5.65 1.64
N ARG A 96 7.19 -6.65 0.75
CA ARG A 96 8.36 -6.96 -0.11
C ARG A 96 8.34 -6.25 -1.46
N SER A 97 7.20 -5.72 -1.86
CA SER A 97 7.03 -5.02 -3.14
C SER A 97 7.73 -3.65 -3.12
N ASP A 98 7.74 -3.00 -4.27
CA ASP A 98 8.21 -1.62 -4.45
C ASP A 98 7.15 -0.56 -4.11
N LEU A 99 5.99 -0.98 -3.58
CA LEU A 99 4.92 -0.08 -3.18
C LEU A 99 5.34 0.68 -1.92
N ASP A 100 5.32 2.02 -2.00
CA ASP A 100 5.55 2.90 -0.85
C ASP A 100 4.21 3.19 -0.17
N VAL A 101 3.72 2.20 0.60
CA VAL A 101 2.42 2.22 1.26
C VAL A 101 2.52 1.70 2.70
N GLU A 102 1.57 2.11 3.52
CA GLU A 102 1.27 1.48 4.81
C GLU A 102 0.04 0.59 4.63
N ALA A 103 0.19 -0.71 4.82
CA ALA A 103 -0.89 -1.67 4.68
C ALA A 103 -1.42 -2.10 6.04
N VAL A 104 -2.75 -2.09 6.20
CA VAL A 104 -3.45 -2.50 7.42
C VAL A 104 -4.41 -3.65 7.07
N PRO A 105 -4.30 -4.81 7.75
CA PRO A 105 -5.18 -5.95 7.52
C PRO A 105 -6.47 -5.83 8.33
N ALA A 106 -7.57 -6.40 7.79
CA ALA A 106 -8.82 -6.65 8.49
C ALA A 106 -9.34 -8.03 8.10
N ALA A 107 -9.95 -8.77 9.06
CA ALA A 107 -10.37 -10.15 8.86
C ALA A 107 -11.87 -10.31 8.54
N ASN A 108 -12.62 -9.23 8.48
CA ASN A 108 -14.04 -9.21 8.17
C ASN A 108 -14.46 -7.82 7.67
N GLY A 109 -15.68 -7.72 7.15
CA GLY A 109 -16.18 -6.47 6.56
C GLY A 109 -16.35 -5.35 7.57
N MET A 110 -16.80 -5.63 8.79
CA MET A 110 -17.02 -4.62 9.83
C MET A 110 -15.69 -4.01 10.28
N ASP A 111 -14.66 -4.82 10.56
CA ASP A 111 -13.33 -4.35 10.90
C ASP A 111 -12.72 -3.57 9.72
N GLY A 112 -12.95 -4.05 8.50
CA GLY A 112 -12.55 -3.34 7.28
C GLY A 112 -13.15 -1.94 7.21
N LEU A 113 -14.46 -1.80 7.40
CA LEU A 113 -15.16 -0.51 7.41
C LEU A 113 -14.63 0.43 8.50
N LEU A 114 -14.34 -0.12 9.69
CA LEU A 114 -13.79 0.65 10.81
C LEU A 114 -12.40 1.22 10.46
N GLU A 115 -11.50 0.38 9.94
CA GLU A 115 -10.17 0.81 9.55
C GLU A 115 -10.19 1.78 8.36
N ILE A 116 -11.07 1.56 7.38
CA ILE A 116 -11.27 2.49 6.26
C ILE A 116 -11.73 3.87 6.76
N GLY A 117 -12.69 3.90 7.69
CA GLY A 117 -13.18 5.14 8.29
C GLY A 117 -12.10 5.93 9.04
N LYS A 118 -11.27 5.23 9.82
CA LYS A 118 -10.16 5.83 10.57
C LYS A 118 -9.02 6.33 9.69
N LEU A 119 -8.59 5.51 8.75
CA LEU A 119 -7.35 5.73 8.00
C LEU A 119 -7.53 6.54 6.72
N ARG A 120 -8.76 6.56 6.17
CA ARG A 120 -9.07 7.14 4.84
C ARG A 120 -8.05 6.68 3.79
N PRO A 121 -7.97 5.39 3.50
CA PRO A 121 -6.92 4.81 2.69
C PRO A 121 -6.96 5.31 1.25
N ALA A 122 -5.83 5.16 0.56
CA ALA A 122 -5.74 5.40 -0.87
C ALA A 122 -6.41 4.28 -1.68
N VAL A 123 -6.22 3.04 -1.22
CA VAL A 123 -6.76 1.84 -1.86
C VAL A 123 -7.34 0.93 -0.80
N VAL A 124 -8.45 0.29 -1.13
CA VAL A 124 -9.03 -0.81 -0.37
C VAL A 124 -8.91 -2.06 -1.23
N VAL A 125 -8.23 -3.08 -0.71
CA VAL A 125 -8.22 -4.43 -1.29
C VAL A 125 -9.26 -5.25 -0.50
N LEU A 126 -10.24 -5.80 -1.19
CA LEU A 126 -11.44 -6.34 -0.55
C LEU A 126 -11.78 -7.71 -1.12
N ASP A 127 -11.78 -8.75 -0.28
CA ASP A 127 -12.37 -10.02 -0.70
C ASP A 127 -13.86 -9.84 -0.99
N TYR A 128 -14.32 -10.51 -2.03
CA TYR A 128 -15.73 -10.45 -2.40
C TYR A 128 -16.63 -11.09 -1.34
N ARG A 129 -16.23 -12.21 -0.76
CA ARG A 129 -17.00 -12.95 0.24
C ARG A 129 -16.35 -12.85 1.63
N LEU A 130 -17.00 -12.14 2.52
CA LEU A 130 -16.61 -12.07 3.92
C LEU A 130 -17.66 -12.73 4.80
N PRO A 131 -17.34 -13.15 6.01
CA PRO A 131 -18.26 -13.90 6.87
C PRO A 131 -19.50 -13.09 7.30
N ASP A 132 -19.38 -11.78 7.34
CA ASP A 132 -20.40 -10.85 7.82
C ASP A 132 -21.12 -10.07 6.71
N MET A 133 -20.45 -9.87 5.54
CA MET A 133 -21.03 -9.16 4.40
C MET A 133 -20.24 -9.41 3.10
N ASN A 134 -20.85 -9.11 1.96
CA ASN A 134 -20.15 -9.14 0.67
C ASN A 134 -19.52 -7.78 0.32
N ALA A 135 -18.59 -7.78 -0.64
CA ALA A 135 -17.88 -6.57 -1.08
C ALA A 135 -18.81 -5.47 -1.61
N ASP A 136 -19.90 -5.82 -2.31
CA ASP A 136 -20.90 -4.85 -2.78
C ASP A 136 -21.52 -4.08 -1.62
N GLN A 137 -21.88 -4.76 -0.51
CA GLN A 137 -22.42 -4.13 0.70
C GLN A 137 -21.38 -3.24 1.40
N VAL A 138 -20.09 -3.63 1.42
CA VAL A 138 -19.01 -2.78 1.94
C VAL A 138 -18.90 -1.52 1.10
N VAL A 139 -18.84 -1.67 -0.23
CA VAL A 139 -18.68 -0.54 -1.17
C VAL A 139 -19.88 0.41 -1.10
N GLU A 140 -21.10 -0.11 -1.05
CA GLU A 140 -22.31 0.70 -0.89
C GLU A 140 -22.24 1.57 0.37
N ARG A 141 -21.86 1.01 1.53
CA ARG A 141 -21.69 1.77 2.78
C ARG A 141 -20.59 2.84 2.68
N LEU A 142 -19.55 2.61 1.90
CA LEU A 142 -18.51 3.60 1.66
C LEU A 142 -18.96 4.75 0.76
N LEU A 143 -19.96 4.50 -0.09
CA LEU A 143 -20.48 5.47 -1.08
C LEU A 143 -21.79 6.14 -0.67
N GLU A 144 -22.40 5.75 0.48
CA GLU A 144 -23.68 6.35 0.93
C GLU A 144 -23.66 7.88 0.94
N PRO A 145 -24.81 8.54 0.57
CA PRO A 145 -24.95 9.99 0.58
C PRO A 145 -24.84 10.51 2.02
N GLY A 146 -23.72 11.06 2.39
CA GLY A 146 -23.36 11.51 3.75
C GLY A 146 -21.96 11.03 4.15
N GLY A 147 -21.51 9.87 3.66
CA GLY A 147 -20.10 9.60 3.50
C GLY A 147 -19.64 10.35 2.25
N ARG A 148 -18.99 11.48 2.38
CA ARG A 148 -18.23 12.07 1.26
C ARG A 148 -17.36 10.94 0.76
N GLY A 149 -17.63 10.44 -0.46
CA GLY A 149 -17.02 9.26 -1.01
C GLY A 149 -15.56 9.26 -0.62
N LEU A 150 -15.10 8.21 0.07
CA LEU A 150 -13.81 8.21 0.79
C LEU A 150 -12.61 8.46 -0.14
N GLY A 151 -12.88 8.66 -1.44
CA GLY A 151 -11.86 8.89 -2.46
C GLY A 151 -10.87 7.73 -2.59
N ALA A 152 -11.19 6.57 -2.02
CA ALA A 152 -10.39 5.36 -2.12
C ALA A 152 -10.70 4.63 -3.43
N GLU A 153 -9.67 4.14 -4.11
CA GLU A 153 -9.86 3.16 -5.18
C GLU A 153 -10.10 1.78 -4.56
N VAL A 154 -11.09 1.04 -5.07
CA VAL A 154 -11.41 -0.31 -4.58
C VAL A 154 -10.92 -1.36 -5.57
N VAL A 155 -10.15 -2.32 -5.07
CA VAL A 155 -9.70 -3.52 -5.77
C VAL A 155 -10.40 -4.71 -5.12
N VAL A 156 -11.35 -5.33 -5.82
CA VAL A 156 -11.99 -6.55 -5.32
C VAL A 156 -11.13 -7.75 -5.71
N VAL A 157 -10.87 -8.63 -4.75
CA VAL A 157 -10.16 -9.89 -4.95
C VAL A 157 -11.12 -11.03 -4.66
N THR A 158 -11.14 -12.08 -5.47
CA THR A 158 -12.13 -13.16 -5.30
C THR A 158 -11.64 -14.51 -5.78
N GLY A 159 -12.02 -15.58 -5.11
CA GLY A 159 -11.85 -16.96 -5.57
C GLY A 159 -12.92 -17.41 -6.60
N GLY A 160 -13.91 -16.54 -6.85
CA GLY A 160 -14.99 -16.76 -7.80
C GLY A 160 -16.17 -15.84 -7.48
N ILE A 161 -16.70 -15.18 -8.50
CA ILE A 161 -17.80 -14.23 -8.39
C ILE A 161 -18.85 -14.53 -9.47
N PRO A 162 -20.17 -14.59 -9.12
CA PRO A 162 -21.22 -14.68 -10.10
C PRO A 162 -21.25 -13.46 -11.02
N PRO A 163 -21.56 -13.62 -12.34
CA PRO A 163 -21.60 -12.50 -13.27
C PRO A 163 -22.49 -11.33 -12.84
N GLU A 164 -23.62 -11.62 -12.21
CA GLU A 164 -24.56 -10.62 -11.71
C GLU A 164 -23.94 -9.80 -10.56
N ALA A 165 -23.13 -10.43 -9.73
CA ALA A 165 -22.42 -9.77 -8.63
C ALA A 165 -21.29 -8.87 -9.15
N GLU A 166 -20.57 -9.31 -10.16
CA GLU A 166 -19.56 -8.45 -10.81
C GLU A 166 -20.22 -7.21 -11.45
N GLN A 167 -21.38 -7.39 -12.10
CA GLN A 167 -22.15 -6.26 -12.63
C GLN A 167 -22.59 -5.29 -11.52
N ARG A 168 -23.01 -5.77 -10.34
CA ARG A 168 -23.35 -4.91 -9.20
C ARG A 168 -22.14 -4.12 -8.73
N LEU A 169 -20.99 -4.76 -8.55
CA LEU A 169 -19.75 -4.09 -8.17
C LEU A 169 -19.38 -2.96 -9.15
N ARG A 170 -19.52 -3.22 -10.46
CA ARG A 170 -19.25 -2.18 -11.48
C ARG A 170 -20.22 -1.01 -11.40
N ARG A 171 -21.50 -1.25 -11.12
CA ARG A 171 -22.52 -0.20 -10.95
C ARG A 171 -22.24 0.69 -9.74
N VAL A 172 -21.72 0.12 -8.65
CA VAL A 172 -21.31 0.88 -7.45
C VAL A 172 -19.90 1.49 -7.57
N GLY A 173 -19.27 1.42 -8.76
CA GLY A 173 -18.03 2.13 -9.04
C GLY A 173 -16.74 1.32 -8.89
N VAL A 174 -16.81 0.02 -8.60
CA VAL A 174 -15.62 -0.86 -8.59
C VAL A 174 -15.14 -1.07 -10.03
N ARG A 175 -13.89 -0.68 -10.29
CA ARG A 175 -13.29 -0.78 -11.62
C ARG A 175 -12.39 -2.00 -11.79
N THR A 176 -11.85 -2.51 -10.69
CA THR A 176 -10.84 -3.56 -10.70
C THR A 176 -11.31 -4.76 -9.89
N VAL A 177 -11.42 -5.89 -10.56
CA VAL A 177 -11.68 -7.22 -9.96
C VAL A 177 -10.54 -8.14 -10.38
N VAL A 178 -9.91 -8.83 -9.43
CA VAL A 178 -8.78 -9.75 -9.63
C VAL A 178 -9.19 -11.12 -9.10
N GLN A 179 -8.92 -12.17 -9.85
CA GLN A 179 -9.16 -13.54 -9.37
C GLN A 179 -7.98 -13.99 -8.46
N LYS A 180 -8.27 -14.65 -7.33
CA LYS A 180 -7.21 -15.18 -6.44
C LYS A 180 -6.29 -16.17 -7.16
N VAL A 181 -6.83 -16.88 -8.17
CA VAL A 181 -6.06 -17.82 -9.01
C VAL A 181 -5.02 -17.15 -9.91
N ASP A 182 -5.16 -15.84 -10.20
CA ASP A 182 -4.18 -15.09 -10.98
C ASP A 182 -2.88 -14.81 -10.18
N GLY A 183 -2.88 -15.15 -8.89
CA GLY A 183 -1.75 -15.02 -7.99
C GLY A 183 -1.63 -13.63 -7.34
N LEU A 184 -0.76 -13.57 -6.33
CA LEU A 184 -0.55 -12.34 -5.54
C LEU A 184 0.10 -11.22 -6.36
N ASP A 185 0.90 -11.55 -7.38
CA ASP A 185 1.52 -10.54 -8.25
C ASP A 185 0.46 -9.73 -9.02
N ALA A 186 -0.62 -10.37 -9.48
CA ALA A 186 -1.73 -9.68 -10.12
C ALA A 186 -2.41 -8.69 -9.18
N VAL A 187 -2.54 -9.04 -7.89
CA VAL A 187 -3.09 -8.14 -6.87
C VAL A 187 -2.15 -6.95 -6.62
N ILE A 188 -0.83 -7.18 -6.55
CA ILE A 188 0.17 -6.10 -6.42
C ILE A 188 0.10 -5.14 -7.60
N ASP A 189 -0.05 -5.65 -8.83
CA ASP A 189 -0.18 -4.82 -10.03
C ASP A 189 -1.48 -4.01 -10.02
N ALA A 190 -2.59 -4.61 -9.59
CA ALA A 190 -3.87 -3.92 -9.42
C ALA A 190 -3.78 -2.78 -8.38
N ILE A 191 -3.14 -3.02 -7.23
CA ILE A 191 -2.88 -1.99 -6.20
C ILE A 191 -2.03 -0.86 -6.80
N ARG A 192 -0.97 -1.19 -7.54
CA ARG A 192 -0.10 -0.21 -8.19
C ARG A 192 -0.87 0.67 -9.17
N GLN A 193 -1.76 0.08 -9.97
CA GLN A 193 -2.62 0.81 -10.89
C GLN A 193 -3.61 1.71 -10.17
N ALA A 194 -4.28 1.22 -9.12
CA ALA A 194 -5.21 1.98 -8.31
C ALA A 194 -4.54 3.21 -7.67
N LEU A 195 -3.34 3.06 -7.10
CA LEU A 195 -2.55 4.17 -6.55
C LEU A 195 -2.20 5.24 -7.62
N ARG A 196 -1.90 4.80 -8.85
CA ARG A 196 -1.63 5.74 -9.97
C ARG A 196 -2.88 6.52 -10.37
N THR A 197 -4.02 5.85 -10.45
CA THR A 197 -5.32 6.47 -10.80
C THR A 197 -5.68 7.54 -9.78
N ARG A 198 -5.62 7.22 -8.50
CA ARG A 198 -5.92 8.16 -7.42
C ARG A 198 -5.02 9.40 -7.45
N ARG A 199 -3.71 9.23 -7.67
CA ARG A 199 -2.77 10.36 -7.74
C ARG A 199 -3.07 11.31 -8.90
N ARG A 200 -3.62 10.80 -10.02
CA ARG A 200 -4.05 11.63 -11.16
C ARG A 200 -5.31 12.42 -10.83
N GLN A 201 -6.25 11.83 -10.12
CA GLN A 201 -7.50 12.49 -9.72
C GLN A 201 -7.29 13.57 -8.64
N GLY A 202 -6.33 13.38 -7.73
CA GLY A 202 -5.98 14.36 -6.70
C GLY A 202 -5.10 15.53 -7.20
N ALA A 203 -4.62 15.48 -8.45
CA ALA A 203 -3.79 16.51 -9.08
C ALA A 203 -4.57 17.41 -10.07
N ALA A 204 -5.87 17.12 -10.31
CA ALA A 204 -6.79 17.87 -11.13
C ALA A 204 -7.71 18.73 -10.27
#